data_6f6cb494d36ac8a742208d67489e2c7a
#
_entry.id   6f6cb494d36ac8a742208d67489e2c7a
#
_cell.length_a   1.000
_cell.length_b   1.000
_cell.length_c   1.000
_cell.angle_alpha   90.00
_cell.angle_beta   90.00
_cell.angle_gamma   90.00
#
_symmetry.space_group_name_H-M   'P 1'
#
loop_
_entity.id
_entity.type
_entity.pdbx_description
1 polymer ?
#
loop_
_entity_poly.entity_id
_entity_poly.type
_entity_poly.pdbx_seq_one_letter_code
_entity_poly.pdbx_strand_id
1 'polypeptide(L)'
;MPPPSDLRSVPLPVQPARRIGRTGPAQSSGTGGGATPRPVPGLLAAAEQHLRIGAPADLADAVTRSHLDDGRCVGWYGPPTPGWRVAIDAERTDAPVPPALARRFGAGDFWARWTRAECCCKLADVPVAVWWRRHGLGAPADGSAVWRTLRLADLVVTVGFASNGRGAATNSPPR
;
A
#
# COMPACT_ATOMS: atom_id res chain seq x y z
N MET A 1 -17.60 -28.39 -33.65
CA MET A 1 -17.31 -27.62 -32.44
C MET A 1 -15.80 -27.52 -32.30
N PRO A 2 -15.20 -26.33 -32.40
CA PRO A 2 -13.78 -26.16 -32.15
C PRO A 2 -13.51 -26.16 -30.63
N PRO A 3 -12.33 -26.62 -30.17
CA PRO A 3 -11.98 -26.63 -28.76
C PRO A 3 -11.70 -25.20 -28.25
N PRO A 4 -11.85 -24.94 -26.95
CA PRO A 4 -11.63 -23.61 -26.37
C PRO A 4 -10.14 -23.25 -26.40
N SER A 5 -9.87 -22.06 -26.95
CA SER A 5 -8.55 -21.47 -27.09
C SER A 5 -7.88 -21.24 -25.72
N ASP A 6 -6.61 -21.64 -25.66
CA ASP A 6 -5.67 -21.47 -24.57
C ASP A 6 -5.72 -20.09 -23.92
N LEU A 7 -5.99 -20.11 -22.62
CA LEU A 7 -5.71 -18.98 -21.72
C LEU A 7 -4.19 -18.85 -21.57
N ARG A 8 -3.54 -18.21 -22.53
CA ARG A 8 -2.15 -17.77 -22.36
C ARG A 8 -2.13 -16.74 -21.22
N SER A 9 -1.39 -17.11 -20.18
CA SER A 9 -1.06 -16.25 -19.04
C SER A 9 -0.49 -14.93 -19.57
N VAL A 10 -1.22 -13.83 -19.34
CA VAL A 10 -0.70 -12.48 -19.54
C VAL A 10 0.32 -12.26 -18.42
N PRO A 11 1.60 -12.06 -18.70
CA PRO A 11 2.57 -11.75 -17.67
C PRO A 11 2.28 -10.35 -17.14
N LEU A 12 1.97 -10.26 -15.85
CA LEU A 12 1.93 -9.00 -15.12
C LEU A 12 3.37 -8.45 -15.08
N PRO A 13 3.59 -7.14 -15.23
CA PRO A 13 4.91 -6.55 -15.13
C PRO A 13 5.44 -6.76 -13.70
N VAL A 14 6.49 -7.57 -13.59
CA VAL A 14 7.27 -7.75 -12.35
C VAL A 14 8.06 -6.47 -12.14
N GLN A 15 7.67 -5.65 -11.18
CA GLN A 15 8.49 -4.53 -10.75
C GLN A 15 9.66 -5.06 -9.90
N PRO A 16 10.91 -4.67 -10.20
CA PRO A 16 12.06 -5.11 -9.41
C PRO A 16 12.02 -4.47 -8.02
N ALA A 17 12.13 -5.32 -6.99
CA ALA A 17 12.33 -4.89 -5.61
C ALA A 17 13.61 -4.04 -5.53
N ARG A 18 13.49 -2.72 -5.25
CA ARG A 18 14.63 -1.86 -4.98
C ARG A 18 15.19 -2.17 -3.60
N ARG A 19 16.45 -2.62 -3.57
CA ARG A 19 17.27 -2.74 -2.35
C ARG A 19 17.29 -1.40 -1.62
N ILE A 20 16.85 -1.41 -0.38
CA ILE A 20 17.01 -0.28 0.54
C ILE A 20 18.49 -0.23 0.94
N GLY A 21 19.22 0.79 0.45
CA GLY A 21 20.58 1.08 0.85
C GLY A 21 20.61 1.50 2.32
N ARG A 22 21.44 0.79 3.09
CA ARG A 22 21.77 1.10 4.47
C ARG A 22 22.73 2.31 4.47
N THR A 23 22.26 3.49 4.82
CA THR A 23 23.12 4.63 5.15
C THR A 23 23.14 4.81 6.68
N GLY A 24 24.35 4.88 7.21
CA GLY A 24 24.65 5.00 8.63
C GLY A 24 24.22 6.34 9.25
N PRO A 25 24.33 6.49 10.59
CA PRO A 25 23.77 7.60 11.33
C PRO A 25 24.64 8.88 11.18
N ALA A 26 24.08 9.93 10.64
CA ALA A 26 24.58 11.28 10.84
C ALA A 26 23.91 11.85 12.10
N GLN A 27 24.70 12.04 13.16
CA GLN A 27 24.28 12.82 14.33
C GLN A 27 24.25 14.30 13.93
N SER A 28 23.09 14.91 13.98
CA SER A 28 22.94 16.36 14.03
C SER A 28 22.10 16.71 15.26
N SER A 29 22.76 17.24 16.27
CA SER A 29 22.21 17.94 17.41
C SER A 29 21.57 19.25 16.94
N GLY A 30 20.26 19.28 16.82
CA GLY A 30 19.44 20.45 16.54
C GLY A 30 18.31 20.54 17.56
N THR A 31 18.39 21.47 18.49
CA THR A 31 17.35 21.88 19.42
C THR A 31 16.20 22.49 18.62
N GLY A 32 15.20 21.69 18.27
CA GLY A 32 13.97 22.12 17.61
C GLY A 32 12.78 21.60 18.39
N GLY A 33 11.84 22.45 18.77
CA GLY A 33 10.64 22.14 19.53
C GLY A 33 9.92 20.91 18.99
N GLY A 34 9.95 19.81 19.77
CA GLY A 34 9.46 18.52 19.36
C GLY A 34 7.94 18.51 19.27
N ALA A 35 7.43 18.57 18.05
CA ALA A 35 6.04 18.18 17.82
C ALA A 35 5.87 16.72 18.27
N THR A 36 5.03 16.50 19.27
CA THR A 36 4.69 15.15 19.74
C THR A 36 4.22 14.31 18.53
N PRO A 37 4.80 13.12 18.30
CA PRO A 37 4.39 12.28 17.18
C PRO A 37 2.88 12.05 17.22
N ARG A 38 2.14 12.43 16.20
CA ARG A 38 0.70 12.18 16.15
C ARG A 38 0.49 10.67 16.14
N PRO A 39 -0.38 10.14 16.98
CA PRO A 39 -0.72 8.72 16.94
C PRO A 39 -1.31 8.37 15.57
N VAL A 40 -1.05 7.16 15.06
CA VAL A 40 -1.49 6.69 13.74
C VAL A 40 -2.97 6.99 13.42
N PRO A 41 -3.93 6.84 14.35
CA PRO A 41 -5.32 7.23 14.09
C PRO A 41 -5.49 8.71 13.69
N GLY A 42 -4.73 9.61 14.30
CA GLY A 42 -4.75 11.03 13.96
C GLY A 42 -4.16 11.32 12.58
N LEU A 43 -3.12 10.58 12.17
CA LEU A 43 -2.55 10.66 10.82
C LEU A 43 -3.52 10.12 9.77
N LEU A 44 -4.19 9.02 10.04
CA LEU A 44 -5.22 8.49 9.14
C LEU A 44 -6.40 9.46 9.01
N ALA A 45 -6.83 10.09 10.10
CA ALA A 45 -7.89 11.10 10.07
C ALA A 45 -7.50 12.33 9.21
N ALA A 46 -6.21 12.68 9.18
CA ALA A 46 -5.66 13.79 8.41
C ALA A 46 -4.98 13.35 7.10
N ALA A 47 -5.18 12.10 6.64
CA ALA A 47 -4.39 11.50 5.57
C ALA A 47 -4.38 12.31 4.27
N GLU A 48 -5.50 12.95 3.91
CA GLU A 48 -5.61 13.78 2.71
C GLU A 48 -4.59 14.92 2.68
N GLN A 49 -4.30 15.53 3.84
CA GLN A 49 -3.34 16.63 3.97
C GLN A 49 -1.88 16.20 3.72
N HIS A 50 -1.62 14.90 3.78
CA HIS A 50 -0.31 14.29 3.61
C HIS A 50 -0.11 13.61 2.27
N LEU A 51 -1.10 13.66 1.39
CA LEU A 51 -1.04 13.10 0.05
C LEU A 51 -0.76 14.18 -0.98
N ARG A 52 0.09 13.87 -1.96
CA ARG A 52 0.32 14.71 -3.14
C ARG A 52 0.22 13.85 -4.39
N ILE A 53 -0.33 14.44 -5.45
CA ILE A 53 -0.47 13.83 -6.76
C ILE A 53 0.39 14.63 -7.73
N GLY A 54 1.19 13.97 -8.55
CA GLY A 54 2.07 14.62 -9.51
C GLY A 54 2.81 13.62 -10.40
N ALA A 55 3.80 14.11 -11.15
CA ALA A 55 4.69 13.23 -11.88
C ALA A 55 5.64 12.49 -10.91
N PRO A 56 6.12 11.27 -11.25
CA PRO A 56 7.02 10.52 -10.38
C PRO A 56 8.30 11.28 -9.96
N ALA A 57 8.80 12.14 -10.82
CA ALA A 57 9.99 12.97 -10.55
C ALA A 57 9.71 14.01 -9.46
N ASP A 58 8.52 14.61 -9.45
CA ASP A 58 8.11 15.65 -8.50
C ASP A 58 7.86 15.08 -7.09
N LEU A 59 7.70 13.77 -6.99
CA LEU A 59 7.39 13.06 -5.74
C LEU A 59 8.54 12.14 -5.30
N ALA A 60 9.77 12.44 -5.73
CA ALA A 60 10.93 11.59 -5.45
C ALA A 60 11.26 11.46 -3.95
N ASP A 61 10.93 12.48 -3.17
CA ASP A 61 11.15 12.58 -1.71
C ASP A 61 9.99 12.03 -0.85
N ALA A 62 8.92 11.53 -1.48
CA ALA A 62 7.83 10.90 -0.75
C ALA A 62 8.30 9.66 0.03
N VAL A 63 7.80 9.48 1.25
CA VAL A 63 8.09 8.32 2.12
C VAL A 63 7.70 7.00 1.45
N THR A 64 6.57 6.98 0.78
CA THR A 64 6.08 5.86 -0.05
C THR A 64 5.24 6.38 -1.19
N ARG A 65 5.15 5.64 -2.30
CA ARG A 65 4.47 6.06 -3.52
C ARG A 65 3.66 4.93 -4.14
N SER A 66 2.58 5.31 -4.85
CA SER A 66 1.84 4.44 -5.77
C SER A 66 1.82 5.08 -7.16
N HIS A 67 2.10 4.30 -8.19
CA HIS A 67 2.10 4.72 -9.58
C HIS A 67 0.77 4.35 -10.23
N LEU A 68 0.23 5.26 -11.02
CA LEU A 68 -1.00 5.08 -11.78
C LEU A 68 -0.69 4.66 -13.22
N ASP A 69 -1.66 4.06 -13.89
CA ASP A 69 -1.55 3.60 -15.29
C ASP A 69 -1.43 4.75 -16.30
N ASP A 70 -1.85 5.96 -15.91
CA ASP A 70 -1.75 7.18 -16.73
C ASP A 70 -0.42 7.95 -16.56
N GLY A 71 0.52 7.39 -15.82
CA GLY A 71 1.84 7.98 -15.57
C GLY A 71 1.91 8.92 -14.38
N ARG A 72 0.79 9.26 -13.75
CA ARG A 72 0.78 9.99 -12.47
C ARG A 72 1.27 9.11 -11.32
N CYS A 73 1.58 9.75 -10.22
CA CYS A 73 1.98 9.11 -8.97
C CYS A 73 1.26 9.77 -7.80
N VAL A 74 0.97 9.00 -6.76
CA VAL A 74 0.54 9.52 -5.47
C VAL A 74 1.65 9.28 -4.46
N GLY A 75 2.03 10.30 -3.70
CA GLY A 75 3.08 10.24 -2.68
C GLY A 75 2.56 10.55 -1.30
N TRP A 76 3.09 9.87 -0.28
CA TRP A 76 2.83 10.13 1.13
C TRP A 76 3.93 11.00 1.74
N TYR A 77 3.55 12.09 2.38
CA TYR A 77 4.41 13.10 3.03
C TYR A 77 4.09 13.30 4.51
N GLY A 78 3.42 12.34 5.13
CA GLY A 78 3.15 12.40 6.56
C GLY A 78 4.43 12.31 7.39
N PRO A 79 4.39 12.77 8.65
CA PRO A 79 5.54 12.74 9.54
C PRO A 79 6.00 11.32 9.81
N PRO A 80 7.28 11.13 10.21
CA PRO A 80 7.79 9.84 10.66
C PRO A 80 6.93 9.25 11.78
N THR A 81 6.70 7.95 11.70
CA THR A 81 5.94 7.17 12.70
C THR A 81 6.84 6.05 13.24
N PRO A 82 7.70 6.34 14.25
CA PRO A 82 8.59 5.33 14.81
C PRO A 82 7.83 4.08 15.24
N GLY A 83 8.34 2.92 14.88
CA GLY A 83 7.71 1.63 15.17
C GLY A 83 6.56 1.24 14.23
N TRP A 84 6.28 2.05 13.20
CA TRP A 84 5.25 1.76 12.19
C TRP A 84 5.82 1.83 10.77
N ARG A 85 5.34 0.96 9.90
CA ARG A 85 5.49 1.08 8.45
C ARG A 85 4.26 1.74 7.87
N VAL A 86 4.45 2.54 6.82
CA VAL A 86 3.38 3.13 6.04
C VAL A 86 3.44 2.61 4.61
N ALA A 87 2.29 2.34 4.04
CA ALA A 87 2.13 2.07 2.62
C ALA A 87 0.93 2.83 2.08
N ILE A 88 0.97 3.10 0.77
CA ILE A 88 -0.17 3.61 0.03
C ILE A 88 -0.40 2.79 -1.23
N ASP A 89 -1.64 2.77 -1.67
CA ASP A 89 -2.03 2.33 -2.99
C ASP A 89 -3.09 3.23 -3.57
N ALA A 90 -3.07 3.45 -4.90
CA ALA A 90 -3.96 4.37 -5.58
C ALA A 90 -4.33 3.83 -6.96
N GLU A 91 -5.61 4.05 -7.33
CA GLU A 91 -6.17 3.68 -8.63
C GLU A 91 -7.12 4.77 -9.12
N ARG A 92 -7.31 4.85 -10.42
CA ARG A 92 -8.32 5.74 -11.01
C ARG A 92 -9.70 5.16 -10.79
N THR A 93 -10.67 6.01 -10.41
CA THR A 93 -12.05 5.60 -10.16
C THR A 93 -12.78 5.19 -11.44
N ASP A 94 -12.37 5.74 -12.59
CA ASP A 94 -12.93 5.49 -13.92
C ASP A 94 -12.21 4.38 -14.69
N ALA A 95 -11.12 3.82 -14.15
CA ALA A 95 -10.42 2.72 -14.78
C ALA A 95 -11.33 1.49 -14.91
N PRO A 96 -11.40 0.86 -16.09
CA PRO A 96 -12.24 -0.32 -16.27
C PRO A 96 -11.71 -1.48 -15.44
N VAL A 97 -12.63 -2.13 -14.70
CA VAL A 97 -12.25 -3.36 -13.96
C VAL A 97 -12.02 -4.50 -14.96
N PRO A 98 -10.84 -5.14 -14.98
CA PRO A 98 -10.60 -6.26 -15.87
C PRO A 98 -11.66 -7.36 -15.71
N PRO A 99 -12.26 -7.87 -16.79
CA PRO A 99 -13.39 -8.81 -16.69
C PRO A 99 -13.10 -10.07 -15.87
N ALA A 100 -11.87 -10.57 -15.91
CA ALA A 100 -11.45 -11.72 -15.10
C ALA A 100 -11.47 -11.42 -13.59
N LEU A 101 -11.05 -10.22 -13.20
CA LEU A 101 -11.05 -9.78 -11.82
C LEU A 101 -12.48 -9.45 -11.34
N ALA A 102 -13.30 -8.83 -12.21
CA ALA A 102 -14.71 -8.58 -11.92
C ALA A 102 -15.49 -9.88 -11.68
N ARG A 103 -15.24 -10.91 -12.49
CA ARG A 103 -15.85 -12.25 -12.28
C ARG A 103 -15.41 -12.89 -10.97
N ARG A 104 -14.14 -12.75 -10.60
CA ARG A 104 -13.58 -13.39 -9.41
C ARG A 104 -13.97 -12.69 -8.11
N PHE A 105 -13.98 -11.35 -8.12
CA PHE A 105 -14.09 -10.55 -6.90
C PHE A 105 -15.34 -9.66 -6.85
N GLY A 106 -16.13 -9.62 -7.93
CA GLY A 106 -17.24 -8.69 -8.09
C GLY A 106 -16.79 -7.29 -8.46
N ALA A 107 -17.60 -6.55 -9.22
CA ALA A 107 -17.29 -5.20 -9.69
C ALA A 107 -17.59 -4.09 -8.67
N GLY A 108 -18.50 -4.34 -7.69
CA GLY A 108 -18.91 -3.32 -6.72
C GLY A 108 -17.76 -2.84 -5.86
N ASP A 109 -17.55 -1.54 -5.80
CA ASP A 109 -16.45 -0.87 -5.07
C ASP A 109 -15.07 -1.52 -5.30
N PHE A 110 -14.86 -2.05 -6.53
CA PHE A 110 -13.70 -2.85 -6.85
C PHE A 110 -12.40 -2.14 -6.50
N TRP A 111 -12.21 -0.91 -6.97
CA TRP A 111 -10.96 -0.18 -6.77
C TRP A 111 -10.69 0.18 -5.30
N ALA A 112 -11.73 0.45 -4.51
CA ALA A 112 -11.56 0.69 -3.07
C ALA A 112 -11.13 -0.57 -2.32
N ARG A 113 -11.64 -1.75 -2.72
CA ARG A 113 -11.21 -3.04 -2.16
C ARG A 113 -9.83 -3.42 -2.65
N TRP A 114 -9.53 -3.14 -3.93
CA TRP A 114 -8.25 -3.41 -4.55
C TRP A 114 -7.12 -2.63 -3.90
N THR A 115 -7.23 -1.28 -3.84
CA THR A 115 -6.21 -0.43 -3.21
C THR A 115 -5.96 -0.81 -1.76
N ARG A 116 -6.99 -1.20 -1.02
CA ARG A 116 -6.84 -1.71 0.35
C ARG A 116 -6.04 -3.00 0.39
N ALA A 117 -6.36 -3.97 -0.45
CA ALA A 117 -5.66 -5.25 -0.50
C ALA A 117 -4.18 -5.06 -0.90
N GLU A 118 -3.89 -4.25 -1.91
CA GLU A 118 -2.53 -3.90 -2.35
C GLU A 118 -1.75 -3.17 -1.23
N CYS A 119 -2.37 -2.21 -0.56
CA CYS A 119 -1.77 -1.54 0.58
C CYS A 119 -1.40 -2.53 1.69
N CYS A 120 -2.30 -3.46 2.03
CA CYS A 120 -2.03 -4.53 3.00
C CYS A 120 -0.91 -5.48 2.54
N CYS A 121 -0.86 -5.83 1.24
CA CYS A 121 0.24 -6.62 0.67
C CYS A 121 1.59 -5.94 0.88
N LYS A 122 1.68 -4.63 0.57
CA LYS A 122 2.88 -3.81 0.75
C LYS A 122 3.30 -3.76 2.22
N LEU A 123 2.35 -3.62 3.14
CA LEU A 123 2.60 -3.62 4.58
C LEU A 123 3.07 -4.99 5.10
N ALA A 124 2.55 -6.07 4.56
CA ALA A 124 2.91 -7.43 4.96
C ALA A 124 4.16 -7.95 4.25
N ASP A 125 4.68 -7.22 3.25
CA ASP A 125 5.75 -7.67 2.34
C ASP A 125 5.42 -9.02 1.68
N VAL A 126 4.17 -9.15 1.21
CA VAL A 126 3.65 -10.37 0.60
C VAL A 126 3.22 -10.08 -0.84
N PRO A 127 3.59 -10.91 -1.82
CA PRO A 127 3.10 -10.76 -3.20
C PRO A 127 1.58 -10.81 -3.26
N VAL A 128 0.98 -9.94 -4.09
CA VAL A 128 -0.48 -9.82 -4.23
C VAL A 128 -1.16 -11.13 -4.57
N ALA A 129 -0.54 -11.99 -5.41
CA ALA A 129 -1.09 -13.30 -5.76
C ALA A 129 -1.19 -14.26 -4.57
N VAL A 130 -0.26 -14.16 -3.60
CA VAL A 130 -0.29 -14.92 -2.35
C VAL A 130 -1.39 -14.37 -1.44
N TRP A 131 -1.52 -13.05 -1.36
CA TRP A 131 -2.58 -12.40 -0.60
C TRP A 131 -3.96 -12.81 -1.07
N TRP A 132 -4.22 -12.76 -2.39
CA TRP A 132 -5.53 -13.11 -2.95
C TRP A 132 -5.97 -14.54 -2.66
N ARG A 133 -5.03 -15.49 -2.57
CA ARG A 133 -5.34 -16.88 -2.21
C ARG A 133 -5.83 -17.01 -0.77
N ARG A 134 -5.33 -16.15 0.13
CA ARG A 134 -5.62 -16.22 1.57
C ARG A 134 -6.79 -15.34 1.96
N HIS A 135 -6.88 -14.14 1.40
CA HIS A 135 -7.75 -13.07 1.87
C HIS A 135 -8.67 -12.50 0.79
N GLY A 136 -8.52 -12.92 -0.48
CA GLY A 136 -9.20 -12.25 -1.60
C GLY A 136 -8.82 -10.77 -1.66
N LEU A 137 -9.83 -9.90 -1.78
CA LEU A 137 -9.66 -8.44 -1.62
C LEU A 137 -10.01 -7.97 -0.19
N GLY A 138 -10.06 -8.90 0.76
CA GLY A 138 -10.28 -8.59 2.17
C GLY A 138 -9.01 -8.09 2.86
N ALA A 139 -9.21 -7.49 4.04
CA ALA A 139 -8.14 -7.17 4.96
C ALA A 139 -7.95 -8.31 5.97
N PRO A 140 -6.76 -8.43 6.59
CA PRO A 140 -6.54 -9.40 7.64
C PRO A 140 -7.42 -9.08 8.84
N ALA A 141 -8.04 -10.12 9.42
CA ALA A 141 -8.95 -9.96 10.57
C ALA A 141 -8.21 -9.75 11.90
N ASP A 142 -6.89 -9.91 11.93
CA ASP A 142 -6.06 -9.87 13.14
C ASP A 142 -5.72 -8.45 13.63
N GLY A 143 -6.21 -7.42 12.94
CA GLY A 143 -5.93 -6.02 13.29
C GLY A 143 -4.44 -5.63 13.15
N SER A 144 -3.63 -6.41 12.42
CA SER A 144 -2.20 -6.16 12.22
C SER A 144 -1.91 -4.88 11.44
N ALA A 145 -2.89 -4.38 10.70
CA ALA A 145 -2.83 -3.12 9.97
C ALA A 145 -4.06 -2.27 10.23
N VAL A 146 -3.87 -0.96 10.20
CA VAL A 146 -4.95 0.04 10.21
C VAL A 146 -4.86 0.85 8.93
N TRP A 147 -5.99 1.22 8.33
CA TRP A 147 -6.02 1.92 7.05
C TRP A 147 -7.18 2.90 6.95
N ARG A 148 -7.09 3.80 5.99
CA ARG A 148 -8.18 4.64 5.52
C ARG A 148 -8.17 4.68 3.99
N THR A 149 -9.33 4.47 3.39
CA THR A 149 -9.54 4.67 1.95
C THR A 149 -10.22 6.01 1.74
N LEU A 150 -9.71 6.79 0.80
CA LEU A 150 -10.13 8.14 0.45
C LEU A 150 -10.51 8.21 -1.02
N ARG A 151 -11.39 9.13 -1.38
CA ARG A 151 -11.62 9.54 -2.75
C ARG A 151 -11.06 10.94 -2.93
N LEU A 152 -10.07 11.08 -3.83
CA LEU A 152 -9.37 12.32 -4.12
C LEU A 152 -9.48 12.61 -5.61
N ALA A 153 -10.29 13.60 -5.98
CA ALA A 153 -10.61 13.90 -7.38
C ALA A 153 -11.08 12.61 -8.13
N ASP A 154 -10.34 12.19 -9.14
CA ASP A 154 -10.59 11.00 -9.96
C ASP A 154 -9.94 9.74 -9.42
N LEU A 155 -9.37 9.78 -8.20
CA LEU A 155 -8.64 8.67 -7.61
C LEU A 155 -9.35 8.07 -6.39
N VAL A 156 -9.14 6.79 -6.19
CA VAL A 156 -9.31 6.11 -4.91
C VAL A 156 -7.93 5.77 -4.35
N VAL A 157 -7.67 6.19 -3.11
CA VAL A 157 -6.36 6.05 -2.46
C VAL A 157 -6.56 5.38 -1.11
N THR A 158 -5.79 4.35 -0.82
CA THR A 158 -5.71 3.75 0.53
C THR A 158 -4.36 4.07 1.14
N VAL A 159 -4.38 4.59 2.36
CA VAL A 159 -3.22 4.77 3.24
C VAL A 159 -3.33 3.76 4.36
N GLY A 160 -2.27 3.02 4.63
CA GLY A 160 -2.25 2.03 5.70
C GLY A 160 -0.97 2.09 6.53
N PHE A 161 -1.09 1.65 7.76
CA PHE A 161 0.02 1.51 8.71
C PHE A 161 0.00 0.12 9.34
N ALA A 162 1.18 -0.46 9.53
CA ALA A 162 1.38 -1.69 10.30
C ALA A 162 2.54 -1.51 11.29
N SER A 163 2.41 -2.04 12.50
CA SER A 163 3.49 -1.99 13.49
C SER A 163 4.66 -2.86 13.06
N ASN A 164 5.90 -2.38 13.28
CA ASN A 164 7.11 -3.15 13.00
C ASN A 164 7.31 -4.36 13.93
N GLY A 165 6.49 -4.50 14.99
CA GLY A 165 6.70 -5.42 16.10
C GLY A 165 6.00 -6.77 16.04
N ARG A 166 5.34 -7.15 14.95
CA ARG A 166 4.69 -8.48 14.81
C ARG A 166 5.27 -9.31 13.68
N GLY A 167 6.55 -9.63 13.79
CA GLY A 167 7.24 -10.48 12.83
C GLY A 167 8.24 -11.45 13.46
N ALA A 168 8.14 -11.75 14.76
CA ALA A 168 8.93 -12.78 15.41
C ALA A 168 8.23 -13.29 16.68
N ALA A 169 7.07 -13.91 16.54
CA ALA A 169 6.75 -14.96 17.49
C ALA A 169 7.69 -16.13 17.16
N THR A 170 8.84 -16.12 17.77
CA THR A 170 9.73 -17.29 17.81
C THR A 170 8.93 -18.42 18.46
N ASN A 171 8.46 -19.37 17.65
CA ASN A 171 8.12 -20.69 18.11
C ASN A 171 9.42 -21.30 18.67
N SER A 172 9.74 -21.03 19.93
CA SER A 172 10.66 -21.87 20.68
C SER A 172 9.88 -23.13 21.07
N PRO A 173 10.33 -24.32 20.64
CA PRO A 173 9.70 -25.57 21.07
C PRO A 173 9.89 -25.69 22.58
N PRO A 174 8.92 -26.25 23.32
CA PRO A 174 9.09 -26.58 24.73
C PRO A 174 10.21 -27.62 24.88
N ARG A 175 11.10 -27.40 25.83
CA ARG A 175 12.11 -28.37 26.26
C ARG A 175 11.48 -29.51 27.03
#